data_8ff62550cd4b198bc8b2f32a0c4a4a7c
#
_entry.id   8ff62550cd4b198bc8b2f32a0c4a4a7c
#
_cell.length_a   1.000
_cell.length_b   1.000
_cell.length_c   1.000
_cell.angle_alpha   90.00
_cell.angle_beta   90.00
_cell.angle_gamma   90.00
#
_symmetry.space_group_name_H-M   'P 1'
#
loop_
_entity.id
_entity.type
_entity.pdbx_description
1 polymer ?
#
loop_
_entity_poly.entity_id
_entity_poly.type
_entity_poly.pdbx_seq_one_letter_code
_entity_poly.pdbx_strand_id
1 'polypeptide(L)'
;MENMNLYTDCTKEPRSSLAAVNYAACIERLSVYTDCEIEAQRYKWIESEKAGRDLGESAIRRWVKEHWWGYLRARWLEHLQGKRFWVELDRGDFGLLLREFHDNTLLLDRILDRLKEGQENLDIILWASQWGIPVDPVLKILEALDINSRRLAHRFDPQLS
;
A
#
# COMPACT_ATOMS: atom_id res chain seq x y z
N MET A 1 29.54 -5.05 27.08
CA MET A 1 28.34 -5.24 26.26
C MET A 1 28.53 -4.46 24.99
N GLU A 2 28.93 -5.11 23.93
CA GLU A 2 29.11 -4.51 22.63
C GLU A 2 27.77 -4.41 21.92
N ASN A 3 27.29 -3.20 21.71
CA ASN A 3 26.21 -2.89 20.80
C ASN A 3 26.70 -3.18 19.38
N MET A 4 26.43 -4.36 18.85
CA MET A 4 26.56 -4.62 17.44
C MET A 4 25.45 -3.87 16.70
N ASN A 5 25.83 -2.71 16.21
CA ASN A 5 25.00 -1.91 15.30
C ASN A 5 25.08 -2.58 13.92
N LEU A 6 24.19 -3.54 13.66
CA LEU A 6 24.03 -4.19 12.35
C LEU A 6 23.25 -3.26 11.39
N TYR A 7 23.68 -2.02 11.28
CA TYR A 7 23.29 -1.20 10.14
C TYR A 7 24.12 -1.63 8.93
N THR A 8 23.62 -2.61 8.20
CA THR A 8 24.13 -2.90 6.87
C THR A 8 23.71 -1.75 5.97
N ASP A 9 24.70 -1.03 5.46
CA ASP A 9 24.50 0.05 4.50
C ASP A 9 23.90 -0.51 3.20
N CYS A 10 22.60 -0.38 3.05
CA CYS A 10 21.84 -0.84 1.89
C CYS A 10 21.96 0.11 0.67
N THR A 11 22.88 1.07 0.70
CA THR A 11 23.01 2.09 -0.35
C THR A 11 23.92 1.69 -1.52
N LYS A 12 24.58 0.51 -1.45
CA LYS A 12 25.45 0.03 -2.53
C LYS A 12 24.68 -0.86 -3.51
N GLU A 13 24.64 -0.46 -4.76
CA GLU A 13 24.10 -1.28 -5.84
C GLU A 13 24.82 -2.64 -5.95
N PRO A 14 24.05 -3.73 -6.04
CA PRO A 14 24.62 -5.06 -6.15
C PRO A 14 25.21 -5.30 -7.55
N ARG A 15 26.51 -5.60 -7.63
CA ARG A 15 27.22 -5.88 -8.87
C ARG A 15 27.21 -7.35 -9.31
N SER A 16 26.50 -8.23 -8.59
CA SER A 16 26.41 -9.68 -8.90
C SER A 16 25.11 -10.30 -8.44
N SER A 17 24.76 -11.47 -8.97
CA SER A 17 23.53 -12.22 -8.60
C SER A 17 23.46 -12.57 -7.11
N LEU A 18 24.60 -12.79 -6.45
CA LEU A 18 24.69 -13.02 -5.00
C LEU A 18 24.34 -11.74 -4.20
N ALA A 19 24.68 -10.58 -4.73
CA ALA A 19 24.34 -9.30 -4.12
C ALA A 19 22.84 -8.97 -4.25
N ALA A 20 22.16 -9.47 -5.30
CA ALA A 20 20.71 -9.32 -5.45
C ALA A 20 19.93 -10.08 -4.37
N VAL A 21 20.40 -11.27 -3.98
CA VAL A 21 19.81 -12.05 -2.88
C VAL A 21 19.98 -11.31 -1.54
N ASN A 22 21.14 -10.70 -1.32
CA ASN A 22 21.40 -9.93 -0.11
C ASN A 22 20.62 -8.62 -0.07
N TYR A 23 20.37 -8.00 -1.23
CA TYR A 23 19.55 -6.79 -1.31
C TYR A 23 18.09 -7.07 -0.91
N ALA A 24 17.52 -8.19 -1.35
CA ALA A 24 16.17 -8.60 -0.94
C ALA A 24 16.07 -8.83 0.58
N ALA A 25 17.15 -9.26 1.24
CA ALA A 25 17.22 -9.42 2.70
C ALA A 25 17.27 -8.08 3.46
N CYS A 26 17.58 -6.96 2.79
CA CYS A 26 17.60 -5.62 3.38
C CYS A 26 16.24 -4.91 3.35
N ILE A 27 15.20 -5.50 2.77
CA ILE A 27 13.88 -4.90 2.74
C ILE A 27 13.29 -4.90 4.14
N GLU A 28 12.98 -3.72 4.63
CA GLU A 28 12.36 -3.55 5.93
C GLU A 28 10.95 -4.15 5.93
N ARG A 29 10.63 -4.92 6.96
CA ARG A 29 9.31 -5.51 7.17
C ARG A 29 8.49 -4.60 8.07
N LEU A 30 7.49 -3.95 7.51
CA LEU A 30 6.66 -2.96 8.17
C LEU A 30 5.33 -3.58 8.61
N SER A 31 4.78 -3.04 9.71
CA SER A 31 3.44 -3.38 10.18
C SER A 31 2.45 -2.28 9.81
N VAL A 32 1.35 -2.66 9.16
CA VAL A 32 0.24 -1.72 8.88
C VAL A 32 -0.38 -1.19 10.16
N TYR A 33 -0.38 -1.96 11.23
CA TYR A 33 -0.96 -1.55 12.52
C TYR A 33 -0.12 -0.51 13.23
N THR A 34 1.19 -0.59 13.16
CA THR A 34 2.09 0.43 13.70
C THR A 34 2.04 1.70 12.86
N ASP A 35 2.05 1.58 11.56
CA ASP A 35 2.02 2.73 10.65
C ASP A 35 0.68 3.46 10.69
N CYS A 36 -0.45 2.75 10.75
CA CYS A 36 -1.76 3.39 10.78
C CYS A 36 -2.01 4.24 12.03
N GLU A 37 -1.40 3.88 13.16
CA GLU A 37 -1.46 4.71 14.37
C GLU A 37 -0.78 6.07 14.13
N ILE A 38 0.35 6.07 13.46
CA ILE A 38 1.07 7.31 13.10
C ILE A 38 0.22 8.16 12.15
N GLU A 39 -0.38 7.56 11.15
CA GLU A 39 -1.24 8.25 10.19
C GLU A 39 -2.50 8.82 10.86
N ALA A 40 -3.16 8.06 11.72
CA ALA A 40 -4.33 8.52 12.47
C ALA A 40 -4.00 9.68 13.42
N GLN A 41 -2.85 9.63 14.10
CA GLN A 41 -2.39 10.72 14.97
C GLN A 41 -2.03 11.97 14.17
N ARG A 42 -1.42 11.81 13.00
CA ARG A 42 -1.14 12.92 12.08
C ARG A 42 -2.43 13.59 11.62
N TYR A 43 -3.43 12.80 11.24
CA TYR A 43 -4.75 13.30 10.87
C TYR A 43 -5.41 14.06 12.01
N LYS A 44 -5.41 13.49 13.23
CA LYS A 44 -5.93 14.14 14.43
C LYS A 44 -5.27 15.50 14.66
N TRP A 45 -3.95 15.57 14.55
CA TRP A 45 -3.20 16.81 14.72
C TRP A 45 -3.62 17.86 13.68
N ILE A 46 -3.65 17.50 12.40
CA ILE A 46 -4.04 18.41 11.31
C ILE A 46 -5.46 18.94 11.50
N GLU A 47 -6.41 18.05 11.81
CA GLU A 47 -7.81 18.44 12.00
C GLU A 47 -8.00 19.28 13.27
N SER A 48 -7.26 19.00 14.32
CA SER A 48 -7.26 19.82 15.55
C SER A 48 -6.71 21.23 15.31
N GLU A 49 -5.63 21.37 14.54
CA GLU A 49 -5.08 22.65 14.13
C GLU A 49 -6.12 23.48 13.33
N LYS A 50 -6.80 22.85 12.37
CA LYS A 50 -7.86 23.49 11.60
C LYS A 50 -9.03 23.94 12.48
N ALA A 51 -9.38 23.16 13.49
CA ALA A 51 -10.49 23.45 14.41
C ALA A 51 -10.11 24.44 15.51
N GLY A 52 -8.82 24.72 15.72
CA GLY A 52 -8.32 25.56 16.80
C GLY A 52 -8.48 24.95 18.20
N ARG A 53 -8.67 23.65 18.30
CA ARG A 53 -8.81 22.88 19.55
C ARG A 53 -8.48 21.40 19.34
N ASP A 54 -8.11 20.70 20.40
CA ASP A 54 -7.92 19.26 20.36
C ASP A 54 -9.26 18.53 20.12
N LEU A 55 -9.33 17.79 19.03
CA LEU A 55 -10.52 16.97 18.70
C LEU A 55 -10.53 15.62 19.38
N GLY A 56 -9.41 15.19 19.94
CA GLY A 56 -9.30 13.94 20.68
C GLY A 56 -9.66 12.70 19.84
N GLU A 57 -10.31 11.74 20.48
CA GLU A 57 -10.68 10.47 19.85
C GLU A 57 -11.70 10.61 18.71
N SER A 58 -12.45 11.70 18.67
CA SER A 58 -13.42 11.92 17.59
C SER A 58 -12.73 12.05 16.22
N ALA A 59 -11.53 12.62 16.18
CA ALA A 59 -10.72 12.67 14.96
C ALA A 59 -10.21 11.29 14.56
N ILE A 60 -9.80 10.46 15.52
CA ILE A 60 -9.37 9.07 15.25
C ILE A 60 -10.53 8.25 14.70
N ARG A 61 -11.73 8.36 15.28
CA ARG A 61 -12.95 7.70 14.75
C ARG A 61 -13.23 8.10 13.32
N ARG A 62 -13.13 9.39 13.01
CA ARG A 62 -13.33 9.89 11.65
C ARG A 62 -12.32 9.32 10.70
N TRP A 63 -11.04 9.28 11.10
CA TRP A 63 -10.00 8.68 10.29
C TRP A 63 -10.28 7.20 9.98
N VAL A 64 -10.64 6.41 10.98
CA VAL A 64 -11.01 5.00 10.79
C VAL A 64 -12.18 4.86 9.82
N LYS A 65 -13.25 5.64 10.03
CA LYS A 65 -14.45 5.57 9.21
C LYS A 65 -14.22 5.97 7.75
N GLU A 66 -13.46 7.05 7.54
CA GLU A 66 -13.32 7.68 6.23
C GLU A 66 -12.08 7.20 5.47
N HIS A 67 -11.01 6.83 6.16
CA HIS A 67 -9.69 6.62 5.55
C HIS A 67 -9.12 5.22 5.70
N TRP A 68 -9.64 4.37 6.58
CA TRP A 68 -9.06 3.05 6.82
C TRP A 68 -8.93 2.21 5.54
N TRP A 69 -9.98 2.09 4.76
CA TRP A 69 -9.97 1.28 3.55
C TRP A 69 -9.08 1.86 2.45
N GLY A 70 -9.07 3.17 2.28
CA GLY A 70 -8.17 3.84 1.35
C GLY A 70 -6.71 3.69 1.76
N TYR A 71 -6.42 3.82 3.05
CA TYR A 71 -5.11 3.58 3.64
C TYR A 71 -4.64 2.14 3.35
N LEU A 72 -5.45 1.15 3.69
CA LEU A 72 -5.13 -0.26 3.51
C LEU A 72 -4.88 -0.60 2.03
N ARG A 73 -5.73 -0.07 1.14
CA ARG A 73 -5.56 -0.23 -0.31
C ARG A 73 -4.22 0.32 -0.79
N ALA A 74 -3.84 1.52 -0.35
CA ALA A 74 -2.57 2.13 -0.71
C ALA A 74 -1.38 1.28 -0.25
N ARG A 75 -1.40 0.76 0.97
CA ARG A 75 -0.35 -0.13 1.50
C ARG A 75 -0.30 -1.45 0.73
N TRP A 76 -1.45 -2.00 0.39
CA TRP A 76 -1.54 -3.20 -0.42
C TRP A 76 -0.90 -3.02 -1.81
N LEU A 77 -1.19 -1.93 -2.49
CA LEU A 77 -0.58 -1.61 -3.78
C LEU A 77 0.93 -1.44 -3.69
N GLU A 78 1.44 -0.79 -2.64
CA GLU A 78 2.88 -0.69 -2.38
C GLU A 78 3.54 -2.07 -2.23
N HIS A 79 2.90 -2.98 -1.53
CA HIS A 79 3.39 -4.35 -1.33
C HIS A 79 3.45 -5.12 -2.65
N LEU A 80 2.39 -5.09 -3.43
CA LEU A 80 2.34 -5.73 -4.75
C LEU A 80 3.31 -5.12 -5.76
N GLN A 81 3.60 -3.82 -5.65
CA GLN A 81 4.60 -3.14 -6.48
C GLN A 81 6.05 -3.43 -6.04
N GLY A 82 6.25 -4.09 -4.91
CA GLY A 82 7.59 -4.33 -4.35
C GLY A 82 8.25 -3.08 -3.76
N LYS A 83 7.49 -2.05 -3.44
CA LYS A 83 8.00 -0.78 -2.87
C LYS A 83 8.23 -0.86 -1.36
N ARG A 84 7.27 -1.44 -0.63
CA ARG A 84 7.33 -1.64 0.81
C ARG A 84 6.73 -3.00 1.17
N PHE A 85 7.39 -3.70 2.08
CA PHE A 85 6.91 -4.98 2.57
C PHE A 85 6.02 -4.79 3.80
N TRP A 86 4.74 -5.14 3.66
CA TRP A 86 3.74 -5.06 4.74
C TRP A 86 3.41 -6.46 5.25
N VAL A 87 3.84 -6.76 6.48
CA VAL A 87 3.79 -8.11 7.07
C VAL A 87 2.38 -8.70 7.05
N GLU A 88 1.38 -7.92 7.47
CA GLU A 88 0.01 -8.41 7.59
C GLU A 88 -0.70 -8.57 6.23
N LEU A 89 -0.16 -7.95 5.19
CA LEU A 89 -0.71 -8.02 3.83
C LEU A 89 -0.06 -9.10 2.99
N ASP A 90 1.06 -9.65 3.44
CA ASP A 90 1.83 -10.61 2.65
C ASP A 90 1.11 -11.96 2.51
N ARG A 91 0.93 -12.37 1.27
CA ARG A 91 0.43 -13.70 0.85
C ARG A 91 1.42 -14.39 -0.08
N GLY A 92 2.71 -14.10 0.05
CA GLY A 92 3.75 -14.58 -0.85
C GLY A 92 3.78 -13.84 -2.19
N ASP A 93 3.23 -12.65 -2.26
CA ASP A 93 2.98 -11.87 -3.48
C ASP A 93 3.67 -10.49 -3.49
N PHE A 94 4.64 -10.28 -2.62
CA PHE A 94 5.46 -9.07 -2.64
C PHE A 94 6.14 -8.91 -4.01
N GLY A 95 5.93 -7.75 -4.63
CA GLY A 95 6.49 -7.46 -5.95
C GLY A 95 5.85 -8.22 -7.11
N LEU A 96 4.69 -8.84 -6.90
CA LEU A 96 3.97 -9.62 -7.92
C LEU A 96 3.76 -8.86 -9.22
N LEU A 97 3.40 -7.58 -9.14
CA LEU A 97 3.11 -6.76 -10.30
C LEU A 97 4.33 -6.52 -11.18
N LEU A 98 5.51 -6.40 -10.58
CA LEU A 98 6.77 -6.27 -11.34
C LEU A 98 7.11 -7.54 -12.11
N ARG A 99 6.81 -8.71 -11.55
CA ARG A 99 7.10 -9.99 -12.17
C ARG A 99 6.12 -10.33 -13.29
N GLU A 100 4.83 -10.10 -13.07
CA GLU A 100 3.79 -10.55 -13.99
C GLU A 100 3.47 -9.55 -15.10
N PHE A 101 3.65 -8.25 -14.85
CA PHE A 101 3.25 -7.18 -15.78
C PHE A 101 4.42 -6.31 -16.24
N HIS A 102 5.64 -6.83 -16.25
CA HIS A 102 6.83 -6.11 -16.71
C HIS A 102 6.75 -5.66 -18.18
N ASP A 103 5.98 -6.37 -19.00
CA ASP A 103 5.77 -6.03 -20.43
C ASP A 103 4.70 -4.96 -20.64
N ASN A 104 3.95 -4.59 -19.59
CA ASN A 104 2.80 -3.69 -19.71
C ASN A 104 2.78 -2.64 -18.58
N THR A 105 3.94 -2.09 -18.28
CA THR A 105 4.15 -1.17 -17.15
C THR A 105 3.33 0.11 -17.25
N LEU A 106 3.15 0.65 -18.46
CA LEU A 106 2.38 1.88 -18.65
C LEU A 106 0.90 1.68 -18.30
N LEU A 107 0.30 0.58 -18.77
CA LEU A 107 -1.08 0.25 -18.44
C LEU A 107 -1.24 -0.02 -16.94
N LEU A 108 -0.29 -0.76 -16.36
CA LEU A 108 -0.27 -1.04 -14.92
C LEU A 108 -0.25 0.26 -14.11
N ASP A 109 0.66 1.18 -14.42
CA ASP A 109 0.78 2.45 -13.71
C ASP A 109 -0.51 3.28 -13.80
N ARG A 110 -1.14 3.32 -14.97
CA ARG A 110 -2.42 4.02 -15.17
C ARG A 110 -3.55 3.43 -14.34
N ILE A 111 -3.60 2.10 -14.24
CA ILE A 111 -4.60 1.42 -13.41
C ILE A 111 -4.34 1.70 -11.92
N LEU A 112 -3.09 1.61 -11.48
CA LEU A 112 -2.71 1.87 -10.09
C LEU A 112 -3.04 3.30 -9.67
N ASP A 113 -2.76 4.29 -10.52
CA ASP A 113 -3.09 5.69 -10.24
C ASP A 113 -4.59 5.88 -10.02
N ARG A 114 -5.42 5.26 -10.84
CA ARG A 114 -6.88 5.32 -10.71
C ARG A 114 -7.39 4.66 -9.44
N LEU A 115 -6.81 3.53 -9.07
CA LEU A 115 -7.13 2.86 -7.81
C LEU A 115 -6.74 3.69 -6.59
N LYS A 116 -5.61 4.40 -6.65
CA LYS A 116 -5.18 5.33 -5.61
C LYS A 116 -6.11 6.54 -5.49
N GLU A 117 -6.72 6.96 -6.58
CA GLU A 117 -7.74 8.01 -6.61
C GLU A 117 -9.10 7.55 -6.07
N GLY A 118 -9.24 6.29 -5.72
CA GLY A 118 -10.47 5.73 -5.16
C GLY A 118 -11.42 5.11 -6.19
N GLN A 119 -11.01 4.99 -7.45
CA GLN A 119 -11.82 4.32 -8.46
C GLN A 119 -11.90 2.81 -8.20
N GLU A 120 -13.02 2.23 -8.56
CA GLU A 120 -13.28 0.79 -8.43
C GLU A 120 -13.04 0.05 -9.77
N ASN A 121 -13.06 -1.28 -9.70
CA ASN A 121 -12.78 -2.11 -10.88
C ASN A 121 -13.67 -1.77 -12.08
N LEU A 122 -14.96 -1.50 -11.85
CA LEU A 122 -15.89 -1.14 -12.90
C LEU A 122 -15.52 0.19 -13.57
N ASP A 123 -15.12 1.18 -12.79
CA ASP A 123 -14.69 2.49 -13.32
C ASP A 123 -13.50 2.35 -14.25
N ILE A 124 -12.56 1.49 -13.89
CA ILE A 124 -11.35 1.21 -14.67
C ILE A 124 -11.69 0.48 -15.97
N ILE A 125 -12.58 -0.50 -15.93
CA ILE A 125 -13.05 -1.22 -17.12
C ILE A 125 -13.76 -0.25 -18.08
N LEU A 126 -14.63 0.62 -17.57
CA LEU A 126 -15.33 1.62 -18.37
C LEU A 126 -14.36 2.63 -18.99
N TRP A 127 -13.40 3.10 -18.20
CA TRP A 127 -12.33 3.97 -18.70
C TRP A 127 -11.56 3.33 -19.86
N ALA A 128 -11.12 2.09 -19.69
CA ALA A 128 -10.39 1.37 -20.72
C ALA A 128 -11.22 1.22 -22.00
N SER A 129 -12.51 0.89 -21.86
CA SER A 129 -13.44 0.77 -22.96
C SER A 129 -13.63 2.09 -23.71
N GLN A 130 -13.80 3.20 -22.98
CA GLN A 130 -13.97 4.54 -23.55
C GLN A 130 -12.74 5.02 -24.33
N TRP A 131 -11.55 4.61 -23.90
CA TRP A 131 -10.29 5.00 -24.53
C TRP A 131 -9.79 4.00 -25.57
N GLY A 132 -10.59 2.98 -25.90
CA GLY A 132 -10.21 1.95 -26.87
C GLY A 132 -9.05 1.07 -26.41
N ILE A 133 -8.82 0.96 -25.11
CA ILE A 133 -7.80 0.09 -24.53
C ILE A 133 -8.36 -1.34 -24.48
N PRO A 134 -7.60 -2.36 -24.94
CA PRO A 134 -8.03 -3.74 -24.84
C PRO A 134 -8.39 -4.12 -23.39
N VAL A 135 -9.58 -4.68 -23.19
CA VAL A 135 -10.10 -4.99 -21.85
C VAL A 135 -9.40 -6.20 -21.23
N ASP A 136 -8.99 -7.19 -22.02
CA ASP A 136 -8.37 -8.41 -21.50
C ASP A 136 -7.12 -8.17 -20.63
N PRO A 137 -6.14 -7.36 -21.04
CA PRO A 137 -5.01 -7.00 -20.18
C PRO A 137 -5.43 -6.28 -18.91
N VAL A 138 -6.45 -5.42 -18.98
CA VAL A 138 -7.00 -4.71 -17.81
C VAL A 138 -7.58 -5.69 -16.81
N LEU A 139 -8.39 -6.64 -17.28
CA LEU A 139 -8.98 -7.67 -16.43
C LEU A 139 -7.93 -8.54 -15.74
N LYS A 140 -6.86 -8.91 -16.44
CA LYS A 140 -5.75 -9.68 -15.86
C LYS A 140 -5.07 -8.92 -14.72
N ILE A 141 -4.85 -7.62 -14.89
CA ILE A 141 -4.26 -6.78 -13.84
C ILE A 141 -5.21 -6.68 -12.64
N LEU A 142 -6.48 -6.39 -12.87
CA LEU A 142 -7.49 -6.28 -11.81
C LEU A 142 -7.67 -7.59 -11.04
N GLU A 143 -7.63 -8.72 -11.73
CA GLU A 143 -7.68 -10.05 -11.13
C GLU A 143 -6.46 -10.34 -10.26
N ALA A 144 -5.26 -10.01 -10.73
CA ALA A 144 -4.02 -10.15 -9.96
C ALA A 144 -4.01 -9.26 -8.71
N LEU A 145 -4.54 -8.05 -8.81
CA LEU A 145 -4.66 -7.13 -7.67
C LEU A 145 -5.64 -7.64 -6.62
N ASP A 146 -6.76 -8.22 -7.03
CA ASP A 146 -7.79 -8.80 -6.16
C ASP A 146 -8.19 -7.90 -4.98
N ILE A 147 -8.36 -6.62 -5.24
CA ILE A 147 -8.55 -5.58 -4.22
C ILE A 147 -9.75 -5.85 -3.32
N ASN A 148 -10.84 -6.37 -3.88
CA ASN A 148 -12.09 -6.56 -3.16
C ASN A 148 -12.03 -7.69 -2.13
N SER A 149 -11.13 -8.67 -2.28
CA SER A 149 -10.93 -9.75 -1.30
C SER A 149 -9.94 -9.40 -0.20
N ARG A 150 -9.20 -8.32 -0.35
CA ARG A 150 -8.10 -7.92 0.52
C ARG A 150 -8.57 -6.99 1.62
N ARG A 151 -9.23 -7.56 2.60
CA ARG A 151 -9.78 -6.82 3.73
C ARG A 151 -9.08 -7.24 5.02
N LEU A 152 -8.67 -6.24 5.79
CA LEU A 152 -8.08 -6.41 7.10
C LEU A 152 -8.79 -5.46 8.07
N ALA A 153 -9.26 -5.98 9.20
CA ALA A 153 -9.89 -5.16 10.22
C ALA A 153 -8.84 -4.29 10.93
N HIS A 154 -9.20 -3.07 11.27
CA HIS A 154 -8.38 -2.23 12.13
C HIS A 154 -8.35 -2.76 13.56
N ARG A 155 -7.33 -2.35 14.32
CA ARG A 155 -7.15 -2.70 15.73
C ARG A 155 -7.40 -1.53 16.69
N PHE A 156 -8.00 -0.45 16.21
CA PHE A 156 -8.47 0.61 17.09
C PHE A 156 -9.61 0.10 17.97
N ASP A 157 -9.86 0.79 19.08
CA ASP A 157 -10.94 0.44 20.01
C ASP A 157 -12.25 0.16 19.22
N PRO A 158 -12.93 -0.96 19.48
CA PRO A 158 -14.21 -1.28 18.83
C PRO A 158 -15.27 -0.19 18.94
N GLN A 159 -15.21 0.64 19.96
CA GLN A 159 -16.09 1.82 20.10
C GLN A 159 -15.75 2.92 19.07
N LEU A 160 -14.63 2.81 18.38
CA LEU A 160 -14.19 3.75 17.34
C LEU A 160 -14.64 3.32 15.94
N SER A 161 -15.23 2.18 15.79
CA SER A 161 -15.72 1.68 14.49
C SER A 161 -17.16 2.10 14.19
#